data_1b12c0af242a11355bfda38e584ed0a3
#
_entry.id   1b12c0af242a11355bfda38e584ed0a3
#
_cell.length_a   1.000
_cell.length_b   1.000
_cell.length_c   1.000
_cell.angle_alpha   90.00
_cell.angle_beta   90.00
_cell.angle_gamma   90.00
#
_symmetry.space_group_name_H-M   'P 1'
#
loop_
_entity.id
_entity.type
_entity.pdbx_description
1 polymer ?
#
loop_
_entity_poly.entity_id
_entity_poly.type
_entity_poly.pdbx_seq_one_letter_code
_entity_poly.pdbx_strand_id
1 'polypeptide(L)'
;MAFTANGTQALHAAVLGTLAGNRRAGSRLVHSSVEHSAVLHAAGGEGVPVAVDRHGRIDVEAFLSAVSSTDGVAAAALQAANHEVGTRQPVSDVAAALGDVPLVVDATQTVGHAPLPAGWSVLAADARMWGGPTVGVFAVRTGVRWRSPFPEDERESGRVPGVPDVVSIVAAAAALRAVVESQSAEAARQRTLVDRIRAVVPARVPDVEVVGDPVDRLPHIVTFSCLYVDGEALLSGLDRRGFAVSSGSSCTSSTLEPSHVLVAMGALTSGNVRVSLHRDTTEAEVDEFLEVLPVVVAEVRAELGADGL
;
A
#
# COMPACT_ATOMS: atom_id res chain seq x y z
N MET A 1 18.27 -4.17 11.39
CA MET A 1 17.53 -4.70 10.23
C MET A 1 17.44 -6.21 10.40
N ALA A 2 16.33 -6.82 10.00
CA ALA A 2 16.14 -8.27 9.98
C ALA A 2 15.30 -8.67 8.77
N PHE A 3 15.35 -9.94 8.38
CA PHE A 3 14.72 -10.47 7.19
C PHE A 3 13.67 -11.52 7.56
N THR A 4 12.62 -11.61 6.76
CA THR A 4 11.51 -12.56 6.93
C THR A 4 11.19 -13.23 5.59
N ALA A 5 10.34 -14.25 5.60
CA ALA A 5 9.98 -14.97 4.38
C ALA A 5 9.22 -14.11 3.36
N ASN A 6 8.51 -13.06 3.79
CA ASN A 6 7.75 -12.15 2.94
C ASN A 6 7.38 -10.85 3.67
N GLY A 7 6.85 -9.87 2.94
CA GLY A 7 6.46 -8.57 3.48
C GLY A 7 5.37 -8.64 4.54
N THR A 8 4.39 -9.51 4.40
CA THR A 8 3.34 -9.72 5.42
C THR A 8 3.94 -10.10 6.76
N GLN A 9 4.89 -11.05 6.77
CA GLN A 9 5.58 -11.45 7.99
C GLN A 9 6.46 -10.31 8.55
N ALA A 10 7.07 -9.50 7.69
CA ALA A 10 7.83 -8.33 8.11
C ALA A 10 6.93 -7.29 8.79
N LEU A 11 5.75 -7.01 8.24
CA LEU A 11 4.75 -6.12 8.84
C LEU A 11 4.23 -6.66 10.17
N HIS A 12 3.89 -7.96 10.25
CA HIS A 12 3.49 -8.58 11.50
C HIS A 12 4.61 -8.47 12.56
N ALA A 13 5.86 -8.76 12.20
CA ALA A 13 7.00 -8.62 13.12
C ALA A 13 7.20 -7.16 13.56
N ALA A 14 7.06 -6.20 12.64
CA ALA A 14 7.16 -4.79 12.93
C ALA A 14 6.10 -4.33 13.93
N VAL A 15 4.83 -4.62 13.66
CA VAL A 15 3.70 -4.20 14.52
C VAL A 15 3.72 -4.93 15.86
N LEU A 16 3.67 -6.26 15.84
CA LEU A 16 3.57 -7.07 17.06
C LEU A 16 4.79 -6.92 17.95
N GLY A 17 5.98 -6.81 17.35
CA GLY A 17 7.22 -6.60 18.09
C GLY A 17 7.28 -5.22 18.74
N THR A 18 6.73 -4.19 18.10
CA THR A 18 6.63 -2.84 18.69
C THR A 18 5.64 -2.82 19.84
N LEU A 19 4.46 -3.42 19.67
CA LEU A 19 3.47 -3.56 20.75
C LEU A 19 4.06 -4.33 21.95
N ALA A 20 4.71 -5.48 21.71
CA ALA A 20 5.34 -6.28 22.76
C ALA A 20 6.46 -5.53 23.50
N GLY A 21 7.25 -4.71 22.78
CA GLY A 21 8.30 -3.87 23.35
C GLY A 21 7.77 -2.74 24.23
N ASN A 22 6.55 -2.26 23.95
CA ASN A 22 5.91 -1.13 24.63
C ASN A 22 4.69 -1.50 25.49
N ARG A 23 4.51 -2.78 25.82
CA ARG A 23 3.38 -3.32 26.59
C ARG A 23 3.11 -2.64 27.95
N ARG A 24 4.10 -1.91 28.49
CA ARG A 24 3.92 -1.14 29.72
C ARG A 24 3.13 0.15 29.51
N ALA A 25 3.13 0.69 28.29
CA ALA A 25 2.31 1.82 27.90
C ALA A 25 0.87 1.39 27.61
N GLY A 26 0.69 0.14 27.11
CA GLY A 26 -0.62 -0.42 26.79
C GLY A 26 -0.55 -1.52 25.73
N SER A 27 -1.67 -1.73 25.05
CA SER A 27 -1.82 -2.72 23.96
C SER A 27 -2.34 -2.10 22.66
N ARG A 28 -2.83 -0.86 22.70
CA ARG A 28 -3.52 -0.25 21.55
C ARG A 28 -2.57 0.23 20.46
N LEU A 29 -2.99 0.00 19.21
CA LEU A 29 -2.35 0.51 18.00
C LEU A 29 -3.25 1.54 17.34
N VAL A 30 -2.83 2.81 17.32
CA VAL A 30 -3.50 3.84 16.48
C VAL A 30 -2.98 3.71 15.06
N HIS A 31 -3.88 3.64 14.08
CA HIS A 31 -3.50 3.41 12.68
C HIS A 31 -4.45 4.12 11.71
N SER A 32 -4.02 4.34 10.47
CA SER A 32 -4.92 4.82 9.42
C SER A 32 -5.96 3.74 9.07
N SER A 33 -7.19 4.16 8.76
CA SER A 33 -8.26 3.24 8.29
C SER A 33 -7.96 2.58 6.94
N VAL A 34 -6.97 3.07 6.21
CA VAL A 34 -6.54 2.54 4.90
C VAL A 34 -5.24 1.74 4.95
N GLU A 35 -4.80 1.30 6.13
CA GLU A 35 -3.64 0.42 6.26
C GLU A 35 -3.83 -0.90 5.49
N HIS A 36 -2.71 -1.53 5.13
CA HIS A 36 -2.74 -2.87 4.56
C HIS A 36 -3.33 -3.87 5.56
N SER A 37 -4.07 -4.87 5.07
CA SER A 37 -4.72 -5.91 5.90
C SER A 37 -3.77 -6.59 6.90
N ALA A 38 -2.49 -6.75 6.58
CA ALA A 38 -1.49 -7.28 7.48
C ALA A 38 -1.32 -6.42 8.76
N VAL A 39 -1.39 -5.09 8.65
CA VAL A 39 -1.33 -4.17 9.80
C VAL A 39 -2.62 -4.27 10.61
N LEU A 40 -3.78 -4.27 9.94
CA LEU A 40 -5.11 -4.38 10.57
C LEU A 40 -5.25 -5.70 11.32
N HIS A 41 -4.84 -6.82 10.73
CA HIS A 41 -4.84 -8.13 11.38
C HIS A 41 -3.88 -8.19 12.57
N ALA A 42 -2.68 -7.57 12.47
CA ALA A 42 -1.74 -7.51 13.58
C ALA A 42 -2.24 -6.63 14.73
N ALA A 43 -3.01 -5.58 14.45
CA ALA A 43 -3.67 -4.75 15.45
C ALA A 43 -4.77 -5.53 16.21
N GLY A 44 -5.45 -6.46 15.52
CA GLY A 44 -6.55 -7.23 16.09
C GLY A 44 -7.64 -6.33 16.70
N GLY A 45 -8.22 -6.74 17.82
CA GLY A 45 -9.25 -5.98 18.54
C GLY A 45 -8.73 -4.71 19.25
N GLU A 46 -7.43 -4.48 19.26
CA GLU A 46 -6.78 -3.33 19.92
C GLU A 46 -6.47 -2.19 18.94
N GLY A 47 -6.86 -2.32 17.68
CA GLY A 47 -6.70 -1.29 16.65
C GLY A 47 -7.64 -0.11 16.87
N VAL A 48 -7.11 1.11 16.73
CA VAL A 48 -7.86 2.37 16.79
C VAL A 48 -7.70 3.06 15.42
N PRO A 49 -8.69 2.93 14.53
CA PRO A 49 -8.61 3.48 13.19
C PRO A 49 -8.81 4.99 13.19
N VAL A 50 -7.98 5.70 12.45
CA VAL A 50 -8.14 7.12 12.14
C VAL A 50 -8.66 7.26 10.71
N ALA A 51 -9.73 8.03 10.56
CA ALA A 51 -10.35 8.26 9.26
C ALA A 51 -9.42 9.00 8.28
N VAL A 52 -9.69 8.83 7.00
CA VAL A 52 -9.00 9.52 5.91
C VAL A 52 -9.96 10.44 5.16
N ASP A 53 -9.41 11.36 4.39
CA ASP A 53 -10.17 12.18 3.45
C ASP A 53 -10.56 11.38 2.18
N ARG A 54 -11.26 12.03 1.25
CA ARG A 54 -11.65 11.43 -0.04
C ARG A 54 -10.47 11.03 -0.93
N HIS A 55 -9.28 11.48 -0.63
CA HIS A 55 -8.04 11.12 -1.34
C HIS A 55 -7.29 9.98 -0.67
N GLY A 56 -7.80 9.47 0.46
CA GLY A 56 -7.18 8.40 1.23
C GLY A 56 -6.03 8.89 2.11
N ARG A 57 -5.98 10.18 2.46
CA ARG A 57 -4.94 10.79 3.30
C ARG A 57 -5.47 11.07 4.69
N ILE A 58 -4.68 10.77 5.73
CA ILE A 58 -5.02 11.14 7.11
C ILE A 58 -4.83 12.64 7.33
N ASP A 59 -5.64 13.21 8.23
CA ASP A 59 -5.34 14.51 8.82
C ASP A 59 -4.36 14.33 9.98
N VAL A 60 -3.28 15.11 9.99
CA VAL A 60 -2.19 14.98 10.99
C VAL A 60 -2.70 15.30 12.40
N GLU A 61 -3.50 16.35 12.55
CA GLU A 61 -4.02 16.77 13.87
C GLU A 61 -5.01 15.72 14.40
N ALA A 62 -5.88 15.19 13.56
CA ALA A 62 -6.79 14.12 13.94
C ALA A 62 -6.04 12.85 14.35
N PHE A 63 -4.97 12.49 13.64
CA PHE A 63 -4.13 11.33 14.00
C PHE A 63 -3.45 11.52 15.36
N LEU A 64 -2.83 12.67 15.60
CA LEU A 64 -2.19 13.00 16.86
C LEU A 64 -3.21 13.11 18.02
N SER A 65 -4.39 13.64 17.76
CA SER A 65 -5.50 13.67 18.71
C SER A 65 -5.95 12.26 19.10
N ALA A 66 -6.09 11.35 18.12
CA ALA A 66 -6.41 9.94 18.40
C ALA A 66 -5.36 9.28 19.28
N VAL A 67 -4.06 9.54 19.03
CA VAL A 67 -2.97 9.03 19.86
C VAL A 67 -3.03 9.57 21.28
N SER A 68 -3.28 10.86 21.45
CA SER A 68 -3.26 11.52 22.77
C SER A 68 -4.52 11.27 23.61
N SER A 69 -5.67 11.07 22.96
CA SER A 69 -6.96 10.84 23.63
C SER A 69 -7.27 9.36 23.90
N THR A 70 -6.50 8.45 23.33
CA THR A 70 -6.69 7.01 23.54
C THR A 70 -5.82 6.52 24.69
N ASP A 71 -6.44 5.92 25.70
CA ASP A 71 -5.69 5.31 26.80
C ASP A 71 -4.98 4.03 26.33
N GLY A 72 -3.76 3.83 26.81
CA GLY A 72 -3.00 2.60 26.58
C GLY A 72 -2.46 2.43 25.16
N VAL A 73 -2.13 3.52 24.47
CA VAL A 73 -1.45 3.47 23.17
C VAL A 73 -0.01 2.99 23.36
N ALA A 74 0.31 1.85 22.77
CA ALA A 74 1.65 1.26 22.77
C ALA A 74 2.45 1.61 21.52
N ALA A 75 1.77 1.87 20.40
CA ALA A 75 2.37 2.21 19.12
C ALA A 75 1.37 2.92 18.21
N ALA A 76 1.89 3.59 17.18
CA ALA A 76 1.14 4.06 16.04
C ALA A 76 1.65 3.37 14.76
N ALA A 77 0.77 3.20 13.75
CA ALA A 77 1.14 2.69 12.44
C ALA A 77 0.60 3.61 11.34
N LEU A 78 1.45 3.90 10.35
CA LEU A 78 1.08 4.70 9.19
C LEU A 78 1.86 4.23 7.96
N GLN A 79 1.17 3.77 6.93
CA GLN A 79 1.81 3.42 5.68
C GLN A 79 2.46 4.64 5.02
N ALA A 80 3.59 4.47 4.34
CA ALA A 80 4.22 5.58 3.62
C ALA A 80 3.44 5.99 2.38
N ALA A 81 2.82 5.01 1.71
CA ALA A 81 1.90 5.22 0.61
C ALA A 81 0.90 4.07 0.51
N ASN A 82 -0.32 4.38 0.08
CA ASN A 82 -1.38 3.39 -0.04
C ASN A 82 -1.14 2.44 -1.23
N HIS A 83 -1.35 1.17 -1.00
CA HIS A 83 -1.11 0.08 -1.96
C HIS A 83 -2.17 -0.05 -3.04
N GLU A 84 -3.34 0.57 -2.86
CA GLU A 84 -4.42 0.56 -3.85
C GLU A 84 -4.44 1.85 -4.67
N VAL A 85 -4.52 3.00 -4.00
CA VAL A 85 -4.73 4.30 -4.66
C VAL A 85 -3.46 5.12 -4.84
N GLY A 86 -2.34 4.66 -4.28
CA GLY A 86 -1.05 5.31 -4.42
C GLY A 86 -0.85 6.57 -3.57
N THR A 87 -1.84 7.07 -2.87
CA THR A 87 -1.77 8.27 -2.03
C THR A 87 -0.66 8.16 -0.98
N ARG A 88 0.20 9.17 -0.88
CA ARG A 88 1.28 9.24 0.11
C ARG A 88 0.77 9.83 1.41
N GLN A 89 1.19 9.22 2.54
CA GLN A 89 0.79 9.68 3.87
C GLN A 89 1.81 10.67 4.45
N PRO A 90 1.39 11.59 5.32
CA PRO A 90 2.25 12.61 5.93
C PRO A 90 3.08 12.04 7.10
N VAL A 91 3.80 10.95 6.85
CA VAL A 91 4.55 10.18 7.88
C VAL A 91 5.55 11.05 8.61
N SER A 92 6.29 11.92 7.89
CA SER A 92 7.31 12.77 8.52
C SER A 92 6.72 13.81 9.46
N ASP A 93 5.55 14.37 9.10
CA ASP A 93 4.86 15.36 9.92
C ASP A 93 4.27 14.71 11.18
N VAL A 94 3.65 13.54 11.03
CA VAL A 94 3.19 12.73 12.17
C VAL A 94 4.36 12.37 13.07
N ALA A 95 5.44 11.85 12.54
CA ALA A 95 6.61 11.43 13.32
C ALA A 95 7.25 12.58 14.10
N ALA A 96 7.27 13.79 13.54
CA ALA A 96 7.84 14.97 14.19
C ALA A 96 7.05 15.41 15.43
N ALA A 97 5.74 15.12 15.48
CA ALA A 97 4.84 15.54 16.53
C ALA A 97 4.36 14.41 17.46
N LEU A 98 4.71 13.15 17.17
CA LEU A 98 4.19 11.96 17.87
C LEU A 98 4.80 11.76 19.27
N GLY A 99 5.89 12.44 19.62
CA GLY A 99 6.57 12.30 20.91
C GLY A 99 7.23 10.93 21.08
N ASP A 100 7.00 10.30 22.25
CA ASP A 100 7.64 9.04 22.63
C ASP A 100 6.91 7.79 22.09
N VAL A 101 5.75 7.94 21.45
CA VAL A 101 5.01 6.81 20.88
C VAL A 101 5.72 6.33 19.60
N PRO A 102 6.15 5.05 19.53
CA PRO A 102 6.86 4.55 18.36
C PRO A 102 5.93 4.46 17.14
N LEU A 103 6.45 4.92 15.98
CA LEU A 103 5.75 4.86 14.70
C LEU A 103 6.26 3.69 13.86
N VAL A 104 5.38 2.75 13.57
CA VAL A 104 5.60 1.68 12.60
C VAL A 104 5.18 2.18 11.22
N VAL A 105 6.07 2.05 10.24
CA VAL A 105 5.83 2.50 8.87
C VAL A 105 5.84 1.32 7.91
N ASP A 106 4.71 1.09 7.25
CA ASP A 106 4.68 0.23 6.05
C ASP A 106 5.21 1.02 4.86
N ALA A 107 6.42 0.69 4.42
CA ALA A 107 7.07 1.30 3.27
C ALA A 107 7.06 0.38 2.03
N THR A 108 6.24 -0.68 2.04
CA THR A 108 6.21 -1.71 1.00
C THR A 108 6.04 -1.11 -0.40
N GLN A 109 5.14 -0.16 -0.57
CA GLN A 109 4.90 0.48 -1.87
C GLN A 109 5.85 1.65 -2.17
N THR A 110 6.64 2.08 -1.20
CA THR A 110 7.48 3.28 -1.34
C THR A 110 8.94 2.93 -1.67
N VAL A 111 9.47 1.85 -1.07
CA VAL A 111 10.86 1.43 -1.32
C VAL A 111 11.06 1.13 -2.81
N GLY A 112 12.07 1.78 -3.39
CA GLY A 112 12.37 1.65 -4.83
C GLY A 112 11.56 2.60 -5.74
N HIS A 113 10.44 3.16 -5.29
CA HIS A 113 9.56 3.99 -6.12
C HIS A 113 9.57 5.48 -5.74
N ALA A 114 9.81 5.80 -4.46
CA ALA A 114 9.87 7.16 -3.97
C ALA A 114 10.85 7.28 -2.77
N PRO A 115 11.28 8.49 -2.42
CA PRO A 115 12.08 8.71 -1.21
C PRO A 115 11.32 8.25 0.04
N LEU A 116 12.04 7.58 0.95
CA LEU A 116 11.48 7.16 2.22
C LEU A 116 11.20 8.36 3.14
N PRO A 117 10.08 8.34 3.88
CA PRO A 117 9.79 9.37 4.86
C PRO A 117 10.80 9.32 6.03
N ALA A 118 10.99 10.46 6.69
CA ALA A 118 11.79 10.55 7.89
C ALA A 118 10.99 10.19 9.17
N GLY A 119 11.69 9.98 10.28
CA GLY A 119 11.08 9.91 11.62
C GLY A 119 10.46 8.56 12.04
N TRP A 120 10.38 7.55 11.16
CA TRP A 120 9.88 6.23 11.53
C TRP A 120 10.69 5.60 12.68
N SER A 121 10.04 4.82 13.54
CA SER A 121 10.69 4.02 14.61
C SER A 121 10.99 2.61 14.15
N VAL A 122 10.05 1.99 13.47
CA VAL A 122 10.17 0.69 12.80
C VAL A 122 9.63 0.82 11.39
N LEU A 123 10.33 0.25 10.42
CA LEU A 123 9.94 0.29 9.01
C LEU A 123 9.93 -1.13 8.45
N ALA A 124 8.90 -1.47 7.68
CA ALA A 124 8.81 -2.75 6.99
C ALA A 124 8.59 -2.57 5.47
N ALA A 125 9.09 -3.54 4.69
CA ALA A 125 8.98 -3.57 3.24
C ALA A 125 9.03 -5.00 2.69
N ASP A 126 8.65 -5.16 1.41
CA ASP A 126 8.69 -6.43 0.66
C ASP A 126 9.57 -6.26 -0.59
N ALA A 127 10.57 -7.12 -0.75
CA ALA A 127 11.50 -7.01 -1.86
C ALA A 127 10.88 -7.22 -3.24
N ARG A 128 9.75 -7.91 -3.33
CA ARG A 128 9.02 -8.08 -4.59
C ARG A 128 8.61 -6.74 -5.22
N MET A 129 8.38 -5.72 -4.39
CA MET A 129 7.93 -4.41 -4.88
C MET A 129 9.02 -3.64 -5.64
N TRP A 130 10.27 -4.00 -5.48
CA TRP A 130 11.39 -3.45 -6.26
C TRP A 130 12.07 -4.47 -7.19
N GLY A 131 11.34 -5.56 -7.54
CA GLY A 131 11.83 -6.58 -8.46
C GLY A 131 12.78 -7.61 -7.84
N GLY A 132 12.84 -7.68 -6.51
CA GLY A 132 13.57 -8.71 -5.78
C GLY A 132 12.76 -10.00 -5.60
N PRO A 133 13.36 -11.05 -5.05
CA PRO A 133 12.68 -12.28 -4.67
C PRO A 133 11.75 -12.06 -3.46
N THR A 134 10.98 -13.08 -3.09
CA THR A 134 10.10 -13.04 -1.92
C THR A 134 10.91 -12.97 -0.63
N VAL A 135 11.20 -11.75 -0.18
CA VAL A 135 11.91 -11.44 1.08
C VAL A 135 11.23 -10.24 1.72
N GLY A 136 10.79 -10.41 2.95
CA GLY A 136 10.37 -9.30 3.80
C GLY A 136 11.57 -8.70 4.52
N VAL A 137 11.56 -7.40 4.71
CA VAL A 137 12.59 -6.66 5.42
C VAL A 137 11.94 -5.79 6.48
N PHE A 138 12.46 -5.78 7.70
CA PHE A 138 12.10 -4.74 8.64
C PHE A 138 13.34 -4.18 9.36
N ALA A 139 13.27 -2.91 9.69
CA ALA A 139 14.33 -2.17 10.37
C ALA A 139 13.76 -1.55 11.64
N VAL A 140 14.48 -1.71 12.75
CA VAL A 140 14.19 -1.07 14.04
C VAL A 140 15.29 -0.07 14.32
N ARG A 141 14.95 1.20 14.55
CA ARG A 141 15.95 2.23 14.89
C ARG A 141 16.58 1.94 16.25
N THR A 142 17.85 2.33 16.37
CA THR A 142 18.56 2.25 17.66
C THR A 142 17.81 3.04 18.73
N GLY A 143 17.65 2.44 19.90
CA GLY A 143 16.92 3.03 21.02
C GLY A 143 15.41 2.77 21.04
N VAL A 144 14.82 2.29 19.96
CA VAL A 144 13.40 1.91 19.92
C VAL A 144 13.19 0.60 20.67
N ARG A 145 12.21 0.58 21.56
CA ARG A 145 11.80 -0.64 22.27
C ARG A 145 11.03 -1.55 21.33
N TRP A 146 11.62 -2.69 21.05
CA TRP A 146 11.03 -3.72 20.19
C TRP A 146 11.38 -5.09 20.78
N ARG A 147 10.42 -6.01 20.85
CA ARG A 147 10.63 -7.38 21.31
C ARG A 147 10.08 -8.35 20.27
N SER A 148 10.86 -9.39 19.95
CA SER A 148 10.42 -10.42 19.01
C SER A 148 9.06 -11.01 19.41
N PRO A 149 8.09 -11.06 18.50
CA PRO A 149 6.82 -11.76 18.71
C PRO A 149 6.95 -13.27 18.49
N PHE A 150 8.11 -13.73 18.02
CA PHE A 150 8.40 -15.14 17.77
C PHE A 150 9.01 -15.82 19.00
N PRO A 151 9.02 -17.18 19.06
CA PRO A 151 9.81 -17.91 20.04
C PRO A 151 11.29 -17.48 20.00
N GLU A 152 11.98 -17.65 21.13
CA GLU A 152 13.38 -17.27 21.27
C GLU A 152 14.27 -18.08 20.32
N ASP A 153 15.12 -17.37 19.59
CA ASP A 153 16.19 -17.88 18.73
C ASP A 153 17.32 -16.84 18.73
N GLU A 154 18.56 -17.28 18.75
CA GLU A 154 19.73 -16.38 18.76
C GLU A 154 20.00 -15.75 17.39
N ARG A 155 19.40 -16.28 16.30
CA ARG A 155 19.61 -15.82 14.93
C ARG A 155 19.00 -14.46 14.71
N GLU A 156 19.46 -13.74 13.68
CA GLU A 156 19.00 -12.39 13.34
C GLU A 156 18.98 -11.44 14.58
N SER A 157 19.93 -11.63 15.50
CA SER A 157 19.99 -10.89 16.78
C SER A 157 18.70 -11.04 17.60
N GLY A 158 18.12 -12.24 17.62
CA GLY A 158 16.90 -12.56 18.36
C GLY A 158 15.62 -11.99 17.74
N ARG A 159 15.66 -11.50 16.49
CA ARG A 159 14.49 -10.85 15.86
C ARG A 159 13.61 -11.83 15.10
N VAL A 160 14.23 -12.71 14.31
CA VAL A 160 13.54 -13.69 13.47
C VAL A 160 14.19 -15.04 13.67
N PRO A 161 13.43 -16.10 14.03
CA PRO A 161 14.00 -17.44 14.21
C PRO A 161 14.37 -18.08 12.86
N GLY A 162 15.32 -19.01 12.93
CA GLY A 162 15.72 -19.81 11.78
C GLY A 162 16.91 -19.23 11.00
N VAL A 163 17.30 -19.94 9.96
CA VAL A 163 18.42 -19.54 9.09
C VAL A 163 17.89 -18.63 7.99
N PRO A 164 18.43 -17.41 7.82
CA PRO A 164 18.00 -16.51 6.76
C PRO A 164 18.38 -17.08 5.38
N ASP A 165 17.53 -16.88 4.38
CA ASP A 165 17.84 -17.17 2.97
C ASP A 165 18.80 -16.10 2.42
N VAL A 166 20.09 -16.34 2.61
CA VAL A 166 21.15 -15.40 2.21
C VAL A 166 21.13 -15.13 0.71
N VAL A 167 20.81 -16.15 -0.12
CA VAL A 167 20.77 -16.00 -1.58
C VAL A 167 19.69 -15.00 -1.98
N SER A 168 18.48 -15.18 -1.47
CA SER A 168 17.36 -14.26 -1.73
C SER A 168 17.62 -12.87 -1.16
N ILE A 169 18.24 -12.75 0.01
CA ILE A 169 18.61 -11.45 0.61
C ILE A 169 19.60 -10.69 -0.28
N VAL A 170 20.64 -11.36 -0.77
CA VAL A 170 21.64 -10.75 -1.66
C VAL A 170 21.00 -10.33 -2.98
N ALA A 171 20.14 -11.18 -3.56
CA ALA A 171 19.39 -10.85 -4.77
C ALA A 171 18.45 -9.65 -4.57
N ALA A 172 17.74 -9.60 -3.44
CA ALA A 172 16.89 -8.45 -3.07
C ALA A 172 17.67 -7.15 -2.95
N ALA A 173 18.87 -7.21 -2.33
CA ALA A 173 19.75 -6.05 -2.19
C ALA A 173 20.32 -5.58 -3.54
N ALA A 174 20.67 -6.51 -4.44
CA ALA A 174 21.14 -6.19 -5.79
C ALA A 174 20.01 -5.52 -6.61
N ALA A 175 18.81 -6.06 -6.58
CA ALA A 175 17.64 -5.47 -7.23
C ALA A 175 17.34 -4.06 -6.70
N LEU A 176 17.35 -3.87 -5.36
CA LEU A 176 17.13 -2.54 -4.78
C LEU A 176 18.16 -1.52 -5.24
N ARG A 177 19.45 -1.91 -5.28
CA ARG A 177 20.52 -1.02 -5.76
C ARG A 177 20.25 -0.55 -7.20
N ALA A 178 19.94 -1.49 -8.11
CA ALA A 178 19.63 -1.18 -9.50
C ALA A 178 18.42 -0.25 -9.66
N VAL A 179 17.37 -0.44 -8.83
CA VAL A 179 16.19 0.40 -8.86
C VAL A 179 16.48 1.80 -8.34
N VAL A 180 17.22 1.94 -7.25
CA VAL A 180 17.55 3.24 -6.63
C VAL A 180 18.41 4.11 -7.56
N GLU A 181 19.33 3.52 -8.33
CA GLU A 181 20.17 4.23 -9.29
C GLU A 181 19.37 5.00 -10.35
N SER A 182 18.22 4.47 -10.76
CA SER A 182 17.36 5.06 -11.78
C SER A 182 16.03 5.62 -11.26
N GLN A 183 15.81 5.60 -9.93
CA GLN A 183 14.52 5.88 -9.30
C GLN A 183 13.91 7.21 -9.75
N SER A 184 14.68 8.29 -9.77
CA SER A 184 14.17 9.63 -10.08
C SER A 184 13.70 9.75 -11.53
N ALA A 185 14.48 9.22 -12.48
CA ALA A 185 14.13 9.25 -13.90
C ALA A 185 12.91 8.36 -14.18
N GLU A 186 12.88 7.17 -13.59
CA GLU A 186 11.78 6.23 -13.74
C GLU A 186 10.48 6.77 -13.10
N ALA A 187 10.56 7.38 -11.92
CA ALA A 187 9.42 8.02 -11.29
C ALA A 187 8.84 9.16 -12.13
N ALA A 188 9.69 9.96 -12.79
CA ALA A 188 9.22 11.02 -13.69
C ALA A 188 8.52 10.44 -14.92
N ARG A 189 9.09 9.40 -15.55
CA ARG A 189 8.50 8.70 -16.69
C ARG A 189 7.14 8.08 -16.36
N GLN A 190 7.08 7.29 -15.28
CA GLN A 190 5.84 6.64 -14.85
C GLN A 190 4.77 7.66 -14.46
N ARG A 191 5.14 8.78 -13.82
CA ARG A 191 4.21 9.85 -13.51
C ARG A 191 3.54 10.41 -14.76
N THR A 192 4.30 10.64 -15.83
CA THR A 192 3.75 11.12 -17.11
C THR A 192 2.72 10.15 -17.68
N LEU A 193 3.02 8.83 -17.64
CA LEU A 193 2.09 7.80 -18.13
C LEU A 193 0.84 7.70 -17.26
N VAL A 194 1.00 7.71 -15.93
CA VAL A 194 -0.13 7.68 -14.99
C VAL A 194 -0.98 8.94 -15.09
N ASP A 195 -0.37 10.14 -15.23
CA ASP A 195 -1.12 11.38 -15.43
C ASP A 195 -1.96 11.32 -16.70
N ARG A 196 -1.44 10.70 -17.77
CA ARG A 196 -2.17 10.45 -19.02
C ARG A 196 -3.37 9.54 -18.79
N ILE A 197 -3.20 8.42 -18.07
CA ILE A 197 -4.32 7.52 -17.74
C ILE A 197 -5.38 8.28 -16.92
N ARG A 198 -4.96 9.02 -15.90
CA ARG A 198 -5.86 9.81 -15.04
C ARG A 198 -6.66 10.87 -15.81
N ALA A 199 -6.09 11.44 -16.85
CA ALA A 199 -6.74 12.46 -17.69
C ALA A 199 -7.68 11.84 -18.74
N VAL A 200 -7.25 10.75 -19.39
CA VAL A 200 -7.97 10.17 -20.53
C VAL A 200 -9.11 9.27 -20.09
N VAL A 201 -8.96 8.51 -18.99
CA VAL A 201 -10.01 7.59 -18.52
C VAL A 201 -11.34 8.33 -18.29
N PRO A 202 -11.44 9.41 -17.51
CA PRO A 202 -12.71 10.11 -17.31
C PRO A 202 -13.23 10.84 -18.56
N ALA A 203 -12.37 11.09 -19.55
CA ALA A 203 -12.79 11.70 -20.80
C ALA A 203 -13.40 10.69 -21.80
N ARG A 204 -13.09 9.40 -21.63
CA ARG A 204 -13.52 8.34 -22.56
C ARG A 204 -14.50 7.32 -21.96
N VAL A 205 -14.51 7.18 -20.63
CA VAL A 205 -15.38 6.26 -19.92
C VAL A 205 -16.37 7.08 -19.10
N PRO A 206 -17.68 7.06 -19.45
CA PRO A 206 -18.71 7.72 -18.64
C PRO A 206 -18.79 7.10 -17.23
N ASP A 207 -19.29 7.86 -16.26
CA ASP A 207 -19.57 7.42 -14.90
C ASP A 207 -18.37 6.67 -14.26
N VAL A 208 -17.19 7.24 -14.41
CA VAL A 208 -15.94 6.76 -13.81
C VAL A 208 -15.43 7.74 -12.76
N GLU A 209 -14.96 7.21 -11.65
CA GLU A 209 -14.28 7.97 -10.60
C GLU A 209 -12.81 7.57 -10.54
N VAL A 210 -11.89 8.52 -10.78
CA VAL A 210 -10.45 8.32 -10.59
C VAL A 210 -10.10 8.71 -9.16
N VAL A 211 -9.63 7.73 -8.38
CA VAL A 211 -9.40 7.87 -6.95
C VAL A 211 -7.93 8.15 -6.59
N GLY A 212 -7.70 8.47 -5.31
CA GLY A 212 -6.39 8.82 -4.76
C GLY A 212 -5.98 10.27 -5.01
N ASP A 213 -4.90 10.69 -4.33
CA ASP A 213 -4.43 12.08 -4.39
C ASP A 213 -3.94 12.42 -5.82
N PRO A 214 -4.38 13.54 -6.40
CA PRO A 214 -3.96 13.93 -7.75
C PRO A 214 -2.48 14.37 -7.83
N VAL A 215 -1.87 14.76 -6.72
CA VAL A 215 -0.52 15.35 -6.67
C VAL A 215 0.43 14.52 -5.83
N ASP A 216 0.11 14.29 -4.54
CA ASP A 216 1.01 13.62 -3.59
C ASP A 216 0.75 12.10 -3.58
N ARG A 217 1.25 11.44 -4.61
CA ARG A 217 1.04 10.02 -4.84
C ARG A 217 2.27 9.31 -5.42
N LEU A 218 2.26 8.01 -5.38
CA LEU A 218 3.24 7.17 -6.07
C LEU A 218 3.17 7.38 -7.59
N PRO A 219 4.29 7.29 -8.28
CA PRO A 219 4.34 7.59 -9.72
C PRO A 219 3.71 6.52 -10.60
N HIS A 220 3.64 5.26 -10.15
CA HIS A 220 3.36 4.08 -10.95
C HIS A 220 1.97 3.48 -10.73
N ILE A 221 1.15 4.03 -9.83
CA ILE A 221 -0.18 3.50 -9.50
C ILE A 221 -1.25 4.51 -9.89
N VAL A 222 -2.31 4.01 -10.53
CA VAL A 222 -3.58 4.72 -10.68
C VAL A 222 -4.73 3.74 -10.48
N THR A 223 -5.76 4.21 -9.78
CA THR A 223 -6.97 3.44 -9.54
C THR A 223 -8.19 4.26 -9.95
N PHE A 224 -9.14 3.59 -10.54
CA PHE A 224 -10.43 4.17 -10.92
C PHE A 224 -11.53 3.12 -10.75
N SER A 225 -12.75 3.59 -10.58
CA SER A 225 -13.94 2.75 -10.41
C SER A 225 -14.99 3.16 -11.44
N CYS A 226 -15.61 2.17 -12.09
CA CYS A 226 -16.64 2.37 -13.10
C CYS A 226 -18.01 2.01 -12.53
N LEU A 227 -18.95 2.94 -12.56
CA LEU A 227 -20.31 2.70 -12.13
C LEU A 227 -21.02 1.73 -13.09
N TYR A 228 -21.89 0.90 -12.57
CA TYR A 228 -22.64 -0.13 -13.34
C TYR A 228 -21.74 -1.14 -14.07
N VAL A 229 -20.60 -1.48 -13.46
CA VAL A 229 -19.67 -2.46 -14.01
C VAL A 229 -19.34 -3.49 -12.93
N ASP A 230 -19.43 -4.77 -13.30
CA ASP A 230 -18.90 -5.85 -12.48
C ASP A 230 -17.37 -5.87 -12.59
N GLY A 231 -16.68 -5.82 -11.44
CA GLY A 231 -15.22 -5.72 -11.39
C GLY A 231 -14.52 -6.97 -11.93
N GLU A 232 -15.05 -8.16 -11.68
CA GLU A 232 -14.43 -9.41 -12.17
C GLU A 232 -14.61 -9.56 -13.68
N ALA A 233 -15.79 -9.22 -14.19
CA ALA A 233 -16.05 -9.22 -15.63
C ALA A 233 -15.12 -8.22 -16.35
N LEU A 234 -14.93 -7.02 -15.78
CA LEU A 234 -14.02 -6.01 -16.32
C LEU A 234 -12.57 -6.49 -16.34
N LEU A 235 -12.07 -7.04 -15.22
CA LEU A 235 -10.71 -7.58 -15.15
C LEU A 235 -10.51 -8.74 -16.15
N SER A 236 -11.46 -9.67 -16.23
CA SER A 236 -11.43 -10.79 -17.19
C SER A 236 -11.48 -10.29 -18.64
N GLY A 237 -12.26 -9.23 -18.90
CA GLY A 237 -12.34 -8.61 -20.24
C GLY A 237 -11.02 -7.97 -20.68
N LEU A 238 -10.32 -7.32 -19.74
CA LEU A 238 -9.01 -6.72 -19.96
C LEU A 238 -7.92 -7.78 -20.11
N ASP A 239 -7.93 -8.83 -19.27
CA ASP A 239 -6.97 -9.93 -19.32
C ASP A 239 -7.03 -10.68 -20.67
N ARG A 240 -8.24 -10.97 -21.20
CA ARG A 240 -8.43 -11.55 -22.55
C ARG A 240 -7.84 -10.69 -23.67
N ARG A 241 -7.60 -9.41 -23.41
CA ARG A 241 -6.98 -8.46 -24.35
C ARG A 241 -5.51 -8.17 -24.05
N GLY A 242 -4.92 -8.94 -23.12
CA GLY A 242 -3.50 -8.88 -22.80
C GLY A 242 -3.13 -7.86 -21.71
N PHE A 243 -4.10 -7.27 -21.02
CA PHE A 243 -3.84 -6.30 -19.94
C PHE A 243 -3.99 -6.93 -18.57
N ALA A 244 -2.86 -7.18 -17.90
CA ALA A 244 -2.81 -7.66 -16.52
C ALA A 244 -2.99 -6.48 -15.54
N VAL A 245 -4.20 -6.30 -15.06
CA VAL A 245 -4.59 -5.30 -14.04
C VAL A 245 -5.17 -5.96 -12.82
N SER A 246 -5.35 -5.22 -11.72
CA SER A 246 -5.90 -5.76 -10.48
C SER A 246 -7.13 -4.97 -10.04
N SER A 247 -7.97 -5.57 -9.19
CA SER A 247 -8.89 -4.82 -8.35
C SER A 247 -8.27 -4.51 -6.99
N GLY A 248 -8.74 -3.47 -6.31
CA GLY A 248 -8.32 -3.17 -4.93
C GLY A 248 -8.65 -4.30 -3.95
N SER A 249 -9.75 -5.04 -4.19
CA SER A 249 -10.20 -6.17 -3.36
C SER A 249 -9.39 -7.45 -3.50
N SER A 250 -8.43 -7.54 -4.41
CA SER A 250 -7.64 -8.77 -4.64
C SER A 250 -6.80 -9.23 -3.44
N CYS A 251 -6.60 -8.38 -2.42
CA CYS A 251 -5.98 -8.76 -1.16
C CYS A 251 -6.93 -9.49 -0.17
N THR A 252 -8.25 -9.47 -0.44
CA THR A 252 -9.30 -10.12 0.35
C THR A 252 -9.96 -11.25 -0.44
N SER A 253 -9.19 -12.04 -1.14
CA SER A 253 -9.55 -13.04 -2.16
C SER A 253 -10.55 -14.14 -1.77
N SER A 254 -11.24 -14.03 -0.64
CA SER A 254 -12.26 -14.99 -0.21
C SER A 254 -13.65 -14.39 0.04
N THR A 255 -13.82 -13.06 -0.12
CA THR A 255 -15.11 -12.40 0.16
C THR A 255 -15.46 -11.44 -0.97
N LEU A 256 -16.72 -11.45 -1.37
CA LEU A 256 -17.35 -10.48 -2.28
C LEU A 256 -17.44 -9.06 -1.65
N GLU A 257 -16.59 -8.77 -0.68
CA GLU A 257 -16.59 -7.51 0.04
C GLU A 257 -15.84 -6.42 -0.75
N PRO A 258 -16.38 -5.21 -0.79
CA PRO A 258 -15.71 -4.07 -1.39
C PRO A 258 -14.36 -3.78 -0.70
N SER A 259 -13.43 -3.14 -1.43
CA SER A 259 -12.18 -2.67 -0.85
C SER A 259 -12.44 -1.78 0.38
N HIS A 260 -11.86 -2.15 1.53
CA HIS A 260 -11.94 -1.35 2.74
C HIS A 260 -11.31 0.05 2.57
N VAL A 261 -10.33 0.17 1.68
CA VAL A 261 -9.69 1.45 1.35
C VAL A 261 -10.69 2.38 0.67
N LEU A 262 -11.36 1.90 -0.39
CA LEU A 262 -12.37 2.70 -1.11
C LEU A 262 -13.58 3.04 -0.22
N VAL A 263 -14.00 2.09 0.61
CA VAL A 263 -15.07 2.33 1.61
C VAL A 263 -14.65 3.42 2.59
N ALA A 264 -13.43 3.37 3.14
CA ALA A 264 -12.93 4.37 4.07
C ALA A 264 -12.79 5.76 3.43
N MET A 265 -12.53 5.84 2.12
CA MET A 265 -12.47 7.07 1.35
C MET A 265 -13.85 7.61 0.96
N GLY A 266 -14.92 6.82 1.10
CA GLY A 266 -16.25 7.15 0.57
C GLY A 266 -16.30 7.17 -0.96
N ALA A 267 -15.41 6.44 -1.62
CA ALA A 267 -15.29 6.36 -3.08
C ALA A 267 -16.17 5.25 -3.66
N LEU A 268 -16.41 5.30 -4.96
CA LEU A 268 -17.12 4.25 -5.69
C LEU A 268 -16.36 2.93 -5.60
N THR A 269 -17.05 1.87 -5.21
CA THR A 269 -16.44 0.54 -4.98
C THR A 269 -16.68 -0.47 -6.09
N SER A 270 -17.64 -0.21 -7.00
CA SER A 270 -17.96 -1.10 -8.12
C SER A 270 -17.02 -0.87 -9.30
N GLY A 271 -16.77 -1.92 -10.10
CA GLY A 271 -15.95 -1.83 -11.31
C GLY A 271 -14.55 -1.26 -11.08
N ASN A 272 -13.95 -1.61 -9.95
CA ASN A 272 -12.65 -1.08 -9.54
C ASN A 272 -11.50 -1.71 -10.32
N VAL A 273 -10.62 -0.87 -10.87
CA VAL A 273 -9.39 -1.26 -11.57
C VAL A 273 -8.21 -0.47 -11.01
N ARG A 274 -7.18 -1.20 -10.58
CA ARG A 274 -5.87 -0.65 -10.27
C ARG A 274 -4.87 -1.01 -11.37
N VAL A 275 -4.34 0.00 -12.02
CA VAL A 275 -3.23 -0.11 -12.96
C VAL A 275 -1.93 0.17 -12.22
N SER A 276 -0.97 -0.75 -12.33
CA SER A 276 0.36 -0.61 -11.74
C SER A 276 1.40 -0.75 -12.85
N LEU A 277 2.10 0.33 -13.18
CA LEU A 277 3.05 0.33 -14.27
C LEU A 277 4.36 -0.36 -13.89
N HIS A 278 4.82 -1.25 -14.75
CA HIS A 278 6.15 -1.84 -14.67
C HIS A 278 7.20 -0.88 -15.24
N ARG A 279 8.48 -1.12 -14.94
CA ARG A 279 9.60 -0.31 -15.46
C ARG A 279 9.71 -0.38 -16.98
N ASP A 280 9.31 -1.50 -17.58
CA ASP A 280 9.36 -1.68 -19.03
C ASP A 280 8.06 -1.28 -19.74
N THR A 281 7.03 -0.85 -19.00
CA THR A 281 5.76 -0.38 -19.59
C THR A 281 6.02 0.79 -20.52
N THR A 282 5.61 0.64 -21.77
CA THR A 282 5.81 1.62 -22.84
C THR A 282 4.63 2.59 -22.96
N GLU A 283 4.86 3.71 -23.66
CA GLU A 283 3.77 4.64 -24.00
C GLU A 283 2.73 3.97 -24.91
N ALA A 284 3.19 3.11 -25.84
CA ALA A 284 2.31 2.39 -26.77
C ALA A 284 1.35 1.43 -26.04
N GLU A 285 1.82 0.72 -25.01
CA GLU A 285 0.97 -0.15 -24.18
C GLU A 285 -0.07 0.66 -23.40
N VAL A 286 0.30 1.84 -22.89
CA VAL A 286 -0.65 2.75 -22.23
C VAL A 286 -1.68 3.27 -23.24
N ASP A 287 -1.27 3.61 -24.45
CA ASP A 287 -2.19 4.07 -25.50
C ASP A 287 -3.17 2.98 -25.91
N GLU A 288 -2.67 1.77 -26.11
CA GLU A 288 -3.51 0.61 -26.41
C GLU A 288 -4.50 0.30 -25.28
N PHE A 289 -4.05 0.37 -24.04
CA PHE A 289 -4.94 0.23 -22.87
C PHE A 289 -6.07 1.27 -22.89
N LEU A 290 -5.75 2.53 -23.18
CA LEU A 290 -6.71 3.63 -23.23
C LEU A 290 -7.71 3.52 -24.40
N GLU A 291 -7.35 2.86 -25.49
CA GLU A 291 -8.28 2.53 -26.58
C GLU A 291 -9.19 1.34 -26.24
N VAL A 292 -8.65 0.33 -25.55
CA VAL A 292 -9.36 -0.92 -25.23
C VAL A 292 -10.33 -0.75 -24.05
N LEU A 293 -9.94 0.00 -23.02
CA LEU A 293 -10.73 0.13 -21.79
C LEU A 293 -12.19 0.57 -22.02
N PRO A 294 -12.49 1.62 -22.81
CA PRO A 294 -13.88 2.03 -23.05
C PRO A 294 -14.73 0.94 -23.71
N VAL A 295 -14.12 0.16 -24.60
CA VAL A 295 -14.80 -0.94 -25.29
C VAL A 295 -15.19 -2.03 -24.30
N VAL A 296 -14.26 -2.45 -23.43
CA VAL A 296 -14.53 -3.49 -22.43
C VAL A 296 -15.58 -3.02 -21.41
N VAL A 297 -15.50 -1.77 -20.98
CA VAL A 297 -16.51 -1.19 -20.07
C VAL A 297 -17.91 -1.21 -20.72
N ALA A 298 -18.01 -0.82 -21.99
CA ALA A 298 -19.29 -0.85 -22.70
C ALA A 298 -19.84 -2.28 -22.86
N GLU A 299 -19.00 -3.26 -23.18
CA GLU A 299 -19.40 -4.67 -23.27
C GLU A 299 -19.94 -5.20 -21.93
N VAL A 300 -19.24 -4.93 -20.82
CA VAL A 300 -19.68 -5.39 -19.49
C VAL A 300 -20.98 -4.70 -19.06
N ARG A 301 -21.16 -3.42 -19.37
CA ARG A 301 -22.43 -2.71 -19.14
C ARG A 301 -23.57 -3.30 -19.95
N ALA A 302 -23.34 -3.63 -21.21
CA ALA A 302 -24.32 -4.28 -22.09
C ALA A 302 -24.80 -5.63 -21.51
N GLU A 303 -23.86 -6.45 -21.02
CA GLU A 303 -24.18 -7.74 -20.38
C GLU A 303 -25.08 -7.58 -19.13
N LEU A 304 -24.96 -6.47 -18.43
CA LEU A 304 -25.78 -6.14 -17.25
C LEU A 304 -27.08 -5.41 -17.59
N GLY A 305 -27.35 -5.13 -18.86
CA GLY A 305 -28.53 -4.36 -19.30
C GLY A 305 -28.49 -2.87 -18.90
N ALA A 306 -27.30 -2.34 -18.66
CA ALA A 306 -27.05 -0.95 -18.27
C ALA A 306 -26.70 -0.06 -19.49
N ASP A 307 -27.07 -0.48 -20.70
CA ASP A 307 -26.88 0.27 -21.92
C ASP A 307 -27.76 1.53 -21.92
N GLY A 308 -27.15 2.70 -21.89
CA GLY A 308 -27.87 3.98 -22.04
C GLY A 308 -28.27 4.65 -20.72
N LEU A 309 -27.68 4.24 -19.59
CA LEU A 309 -27.76 4.98 -18.33
C LEU A 309 -26.70 6.06 -18.28
#